data_cc0218f690eb76dddd15fe9654c70458
#
_entry.id   cc0218f690eb76dddd15fe9654c70458
#
_cell.length_a   1.000
_cell.length_b   1.000
_cell.length_c   1.000
_cell.angle_alpha   90.00
_cell.angle_beta   90.00
_cell.angle_gamma   90.00
#
_symmetry.space_group_name_H-M   'P 1'
#
loop_
_entity.id
_entity.type
_entity.pdbx_description
1 polymer ?
#
loop_
_entity_poly.entity_id
_entity_poly.type
_entity_poly.pdbx_seq_one_letter_code
_entity_poly.pdbx_strand_id
1 'polypeptide(L)'
;RSDRIRYFALQRQNCQCLYCGTDITFMTAEMDHIVPRADGSSTNDRSNLAAVCRTCNHMKGANPFAVWASSDRANAGVSLKGALERVKFWVRDNGMSSKQFKQLQREVSARLKSRKPDEEFDGRSMESVAWMAVELRTRIEGFYRTRDEESVPSVGVYRGQLTAEARKASGFESRVNLIGGRGKTRFDRRHHAMDALVIALMNPSVS
;
A
#
# COMPACT_ATOMS: atom_id res chain seq x y z
N ARG A 1 7.66 3.36 -7.65
CA ARG A 1 7.47 2.15 -6.81
C ARG A 1 6.30 1.30 -7.31
N SER A 2 5.18 1.91 -7.68
CA SER A 2 3.99 1.23 -8.22
C SER A 2 4.29 0.44 -9.49
N ASP A 3 5.00 1.04 -10.46
CA ASP A 3 5.32 0.41 -11.75
C ASP A 3 6.24 -0.79 -11.60
N ARG A 4 7.17 -0.74 -10.65
CA ARG A 4 8.04 -1.88 -10.35
C ARG A 4 7.24 -3.07 -9.79
N ILE A 5 6.27 -2.81 -8.91
CA ILE A 5 5.40 -3.87 -8.36
C ILE A 5 4.56 -4.49 -9.48
N ARG A 6 3.98 -3.68 -10.36
CA ARG A 6 3.21 -4.13 -11.53
C ARG A 6 4.06 -4.98 -12.46
N TYR A 7 5.26 -4.53 -12.79
CA TYR A 7 6.19 -5.27 -13.65
C TYR A 7 6.49 -6.66 -13.11
N PHE A 8 6.90 -6.77 -11.84
CA PHE A 8 7.19 -8.07 -11.23
C PHE A 8 5.96 -8.97 -11.10
N ALA A 9 4.79 -8.40 -10.81
CA ALA A 9 3.55 -9.17 -10.78
C ALA A 9 3.22 -9.77 -12.15
N LEU A 10 3.35 -8.98 -13.22
CA LEU A 10 3.13 -9.43 -14.60
C LEU A 10 4.08 -10.54 -15.00
N GLN A 11 5.40 -10.34 -14.78
CA GLN A 11 6.40 -11.36 -15.11
C GLN A 11 6.10 -12.67 -14.37
N ARG A 12 5.79 -12.60 -13.09
CA ARG A 12 5.47 -13.75 -12.26
C ARG A 12 4.22 -14.47 -12.76
N GLN A 13 3.23 -13.75 -13.24
CA GLN A 13 1.95 -14.28 -13.72
C GLN A 13 1.96 -14.64 -15.22
N ASN A 14 3.12 -14.68 -15.88
CA ASN A 14 3.23 -14.91 -17.32
C ASN A 14 2.36 -13.97 -18.16
N CYS A 15 2.29 -12.69 -17.77
CA CYS A 15 1.46 -11.68 -18.40
C CYS A 15 -0.03 -12.06 -18.50
N GLN A 16 -0.55 -12.82 -17.56
CA GLN A 16 -1.96 -13.22 -17.51
C GLN A 16 -2.67 -12.62 -16.32
N CYS A 17 -3.94 -12.26 -16.52
CA CYS A 17 -4.84 -11.87 -15.43
C CYS A 17 -5.00 -13.03 -14.46
N LEU A 18 -4.67 -12.82 -13.18
CA LEU A 18 -4.79 -13.86 -12.16
C LEU A 18 -6.21 -14.44 -12.09
N TYR A 19 -7.24 -13.62 -12.31
CA TYR A 19 -8.64 -14.00 -12.08
C TYR A 19 -9.28 -14.74 -13.25
N CYS A 20 -9.16 -14.25 -14.49
CA CYS A 20 -9.78 -14.86 -15.66
C CYS A 20 -8.81 -15.54 -16.64
N GLY A 21 -7.51 -15.28 -16.51
CA GLY A 21 -6.49 -15.84 -17.39
C GLY A 21 -6.29 -15.13 -18.72
N THR A 22 -7.03 -14.06 -19.01
CA THR A 22 -6.82 -13.24 -20.23
C THR A 22 -5.42 -12.62 -20.21
N ASP A 23 -4.77 -12.57 -21.37
CA ASP A 23 -3.48 -11.91 -21.51
C ASP A 23 -3.58 -10.41 -21.20
N ILE A 24 -2.64 -9.90 -20.45
CA ILE A 24 -2.52 -8.51 -20.06
C ILE A 24 -1.10 -8.00 -20.27
N THR A 25 -0.99 -6.74 -20.62
CA THR A 25 0.29 -6.06 -20.79
C THR A 25 0.56 -5.11 -19.63
N PHE A 26 1.75 -4.54 -19.58
CA PHE A 26 2.07 -3.51 -18.60
C PHE A 26 1.10 -2.31 -18.64
N MET A 27 0.61 -1.96 -19.82
CA MET A 27 -0.31 -0.83 -20.04
C MET A 27 -1.77 -1.17 -19.67
N THR A 28 -2.16 -2.44 -19.80
CA THR A 28 -3.55 -2.88 -19.57
C THR A 28 -3.78 -3.53 -18.22
N ALA A 29 -2.69 -3.88 -17.51
CA ALA A 29 -2.77 -4.49 -16.19
C ALA A 29 -3.07 -3.46 -15.11
N GLU A 30 -3.98 -3.80 -14.25
CA GLU A 30 -4.25 -3.08 -13.00
C GLU A 30 -3.81 -3.94 -11.81
N MET A 31 -3.35 -3.28 -10.74
CA MET A 31 -2.99 -3.97 -9.49
C MET A 31 -4.19 -3.99 -8.58
N ASP A 32 -4.63 -5.18 -8.23
CA ASP A 32 -5.76 -5.39 -7.32
C ASP A 32 -5.33 -6.11 -6.04
N HIS A 33 -6.07 -5.85 -4.97
CA HIS A 33 -5.95 -6.56 -3.70
C HIS A 33 -6.89 -7.76 -3.70
N ILE A 34 -6.31 -8.97 -3.58
CA ILE A 34 -7.08 -10.23 -3.59
C ILE A 34 -8.14 -10.23 -2.49
N VAL A 35 -7.74 -9.76 -1.31
CA VAL A 35 -8.61 -9.58 -0.14
C VAL A 35 -8.54 -8.13 0.31
N PRO A 36 -9.65 -7.38 0.27
CA PRO A 36 -9.73 -6.04 0.86
C PRO A 36 -9.78 -6.12 2.38
N ARG A 37 -9.60 -5.00 3.08
CA ARG A 37 -9.92 -4.86 4.50
C ARG A 37 -11.39 -4.47 4.69
N ALA A 38 -11.90 -4.70 5.88
CA ALA A 38 -13.29 -4.36 6.24
C ALA A 38 -13.58 -2.86 6.13
N ASP A 39 -12.59 -2.00 6.38
CA ASP A 39 -12.66 -0.54 6.25
C ASP A 39 -12.46 -0.02 4.80
N GLY A 40 -12.39 -0.92 3.82
CA GLY A 40 -12.09 -0.59 2.41
C GLY A 40 -10.62 -0.31 2.13
N SER A 41 -9.74 -0.33 3.13
CA SER A 41 -8.30 -0.33 2.95
C SER A 41 -7.80 -1.73 2.57
N SER A 42 -6.49 -1.88 2.33
CA SER A 42 -5.91 -3.19 2.03
C SER A 42 -4.43 -3.22 2.30
N THR A 43 -3.90 -4.41 2.60
CA THR A 43 -2.47 -4.58 2.81
C THR A 43 -1.73 -4.57 1.46
N ASN A 44 -0.66 -3.78 1.37
CA ASN A 44 0.21 -3.77 0.19
C ASN A 44 1.23 -4.93 0.21
N ASP A 45 0.92 -6.02 0.90
CA ASP A 45 1.73 -7.22 0.88
C ASP A 45 1.77 -7.83 -0.52
N ARG A 46 2.94 -8.31 -0.92
CA ARG A 46 3.13 -8.97 -2.20
C ARG A 46 2.19 -10.17 -2.39
N SER A 47 1.84 -10.85 -1.32
CA SER A 47 0.91 -11.99 -1.30
C SER A 47 -0.56 -11.57 -1.47
N ASN A 48 -0.88 -10.30 -1.28
CA ASN A 48 -2.23 -9.75 -1.47
C ASN A 48 -2.40 -8.95 -2.75
N LEU A 49 -1.34 -8.79 -3.55
CA LEU A 49 -1.35 -7.99 -4.77
C LEU A 49 -1.28 -8.88 -6.02
N ALA A 50 -2.23 -8.70 -6.92
CA ALA A 50 -2.32 -9.40 -8.19
C ALA A 50 -2.40 -8.44 -9.38
N ALA A 51 -1.75 -8.79 -10.49
CA ALA A 51 -1.97 -8.14 -11.76
C ALA A 51 -3.23 -8.74 -12.42
N VAL A 52 -4.18 -7.90 -12.75
CA VAL A 52 -5.49 -8.30 -13.27
C VAL A 52 -5.91 -7.41 -14.44
N CYS A 53 -6.82 -7.87 -15.27
CA CYS A 53 -7.41 -7.02 -16.30
C CYS A 53 -8.40 -6.02 -15.68
N ARG A 54 -8.59 -4.89 -16.33
CA ARG A 54 -9.49 -3.81 -15.88
C ARG A 54 -10.92 -4.32 -15.60
N THR A 55 -11.43 -5.21 -16.44
CA THR A 55 -12.78 -5.76 -16.28
C THR A 55 -12.91 -6.54 -14.97
N CYS A 56 -11.97 -7.45 -14.68
CA CYS A 56 -11.98 -8.22 -13.45
C CYS A 56 -11.81 -7.33 -12.22
N ASN A 57 -10.92 -6.33 -12.27
CA ASN A 57 -10.72 -5.40 -11.17
C ASN A 57 -12.00 -4.62 -10.85
N HIS A 58 -12.64 -4.07 -11.89
CA HIS A 58 -13.87 -3.30 -11.74
C HIS A 58 -15.03 -4.14 -11.22
N MET A 59 -15.24 -5.34 -11.77
CA MET A 59 -16.35 -6.21 -11.39
C MET A 59 -16.20 -6.83 -10.00
N LYS A 60 -14.98 -7.11 -9.57
CA LYS A 60 -14.69 -7.60 -8.21
C LYS A 60 -14.93 -6.49 -7.18
N GLY A 61 -14.52 -5.26 -7.48
CA GLY A 61 -14.63 -4.13 -6.56
C GLY A 61 -14.00 -4.41 -5.20
N ALA A 62 -14.66 -4.02 -4.12
CA ALA A 62 -14.19 -4.20 -2.74
C ALA A 62 -14.55 -5.58 -2.13
N ASN A 63 -14.89 -6.58 -2.95
CA ASN A 63 -15.18 -7.92 -2.44
C ASN A 63 -13.92 -8.78 -2.36
N PRO A 64 -13.80 -9.70 -1.39
CA PRO A 64 -12.82 -10.78 -1.45
C PRO A 64 -12.99 -11.60 -2.73
N PHE A 65 -11.88 -12.01 -3.33
CA PHE A 65 -11.92 -12.75 -4.60
C PHE A 65 -12.84 -13.98 -4.56
N ALA A 66 -12.75 -14.78 -3.49
CA ALA A 66 -13.57 -16.01 -3.37
C ALA A 66 -15.08 -15.72 -3.30
N VAL A 67 -15.48 -14.58 -2.74
CA VAL A 67 -16.88 -14.16 -2.69
C VAL A 67 -17.36 -13.75 -4.06
N TRP A 68 -16.60 -12.88 -4.74
CA TRP A 68 -16.94 -12.44 -6.08
C TRP A 68 -16.92 -13.60 -7.09
N ALA A 69 -15.88 -14.45 -7.08
CA ALA A 69 -15.75 -15.59 -8.01
C ALA A 69 -16.86 -16.64 -7.88
N SER A 70 -17.60 -16.65 -6.78
CA SER A 70 -18.80 -17.51 -6.57
C SER A 70 -20.12 -16.78 -6.76
N SER A 71 -20.11 -15.53 -7.18
CA SER A 71 -21.33 -14.74 -7.43
C SER A 71 -21.72 -14.76 -8.91
N ASP A 72 -22.98 -14.48 -9.20
CA ASP A 72 -23.49 -14.32 -10.57
C ASP A 72 -22.88 -13.14 -11.33
N ARG A 73 -22.13 -12.28 -10.63
CA ARG A 73 -21.39 -11.14 -11.19
C ARG A 73 -19.98 -11.50 -11.68
N ALA A 74 -19.55 -12.75 -11.47
CA ALA A 74 -18.23 -13.18 -11.95
C ALA A 74 -18.22 -13.24 -13.48
N ASN A 75 -17.16 -12.69 -14.08
CA ASN A 75 -16.99 -12.74 -15.54
C ASN A 75 -16.74 -14.18 -16.03
N ALA A 76 -17.00 -14.41 -17.30
CA ALA A 76 -16.61 -15.66 -17.95
C ALA A 76 -15.10 -15.94 -17.74
N GLY A 77 -14.76 -17.20 -17.43
CA GLY A 77 -13.38 -17.61 -17.15
C GLY A 77 -12.89 -17.37 -15.72
N VAL A 78 -13.65 -16.64 -14.90
CA VAL A 78 -13.33 -16.43 -13.49
C VAL A 78 -13.80 -17.62 -12.67
N SER A 79 -12.89 -18.26 -11.98
CA SER A 79 -13.20 -19.30 -10.99
C SER A 79 -12.07 -19.44 -9.98
N LEU A 80 -12.41 -19.85 -8.76
CA LEU A 80 -11.41 -20.13 -7.73
C LEU A 80 -10.43 -21.23 -8.19
N LYS A 81 -10.94 -22.30 -8.80
CA LYS A 81 -10.11 -23.38 -9.32
C LYS A 81 -9.12 -22.86 -10.37
N GLY A 82 -9.59 -22.07 -11.35
CA GLY A 82 -8.73 -21.52 -12.41
C GLY A 82 -7.67 -20.57 -11.88
N ALA A 83 -8.02 -19.71 -10.91
CA ALA A 83 -7.04 -18.81 -10.28
C ALA A 83 -5.97 -19.57 -9.51
N LEU A 84 -6.34 -20.61 -8.75
CA LEU A 84 -5.40 -21.46 -8.02
C LEU A 84 -4.47 -22.25 -8.97
N GLU A 85 -4.99 -22.73 -10.11
CA GLU A 85 -4.17 -23.38 -11.12
C GLU A 85 -3.14 -22.38 -11.70
N ARG A 86 -3.54 -21.19 -12.06
CA ARG A 86 -2.61 -20.15 -12.57
C ARG A 86 -1.48 -19.84 -11.58
N VAL A 87 -1.74 -19.82 -10.27
CA VAL A 87 -0.70 -19.62 -9.25
C VAL A 87 0.36 -20.72 -9.29
N LYS A 88 0.01 -21.95 -9.64
CA LYS A 88 0.98 -23.05 -9.74
C LYS A 88 1.99 -22.85 -10.87
N PHE A 89 1.56 -22.19 -11.95
CA PHE A 89 2.39 -21.92 -13.13
C PHE A 89 3.15 -20.61 -13.06
N TRP A 90 3.13 -19.91 -11.93
CA TRP A 90 3.86 -18.67 -11.76
C TRP A 90 5.37 -18.87 -11.92
N VAL A 91 6.02 -17.86 -12.46
CA VAL A 91 7.48 -17.79 -12.61
C VAL A 91 8.10 -17.18 -11.36
N ARG A 92 9.20 -17.73 -10.92
CA ARG A 92 9.93 -17.23 -9.77
C ARG A 92 10.63 -15.91 -10.11
N ASP A 93 10.43 -14.88 -9.28
CA ASP A 93 11.10 -13.59 -9.41
C ASP A 93 12.63 -13.76 -9.25
N ASN A 94 13.40 -13.00 -10.03
CA ASN A 94 14.86 -12.96 -9.89
C ASN A 94 15.24 -12.52 -8.47
N GLY A 95 16.21 -13.22 -7.88
CA GLY A 95 16.68 -12.98 -6.52
C GLY A 95 15.81 -13.60 -5.41
N MET A 96 14.69 -14.23 -5.73
CA MET A 96 13.87 -14.97 -4.76
C MET A 96 14.34 -16.42 -4.65
N SER A 97 14.52 -16.93 -3.43
CA SER A 97 14.81 -18.35 -3.22
C SER A 97 13.59 -19.23 -3.51
N SER A 98 13.82 -20.52 -3.83
CA SER A 98 12.73 -21.48 -4.05
C SER A 98 11.81 -21.64 -2.83
N LYS A 99 12.35 -21.52 -1.62
CA LYS A 99 11.57 -21.56 -0.37
C LYS A 99 10.64 -20.35 -0.25
N GLN A 100 11.15 -19.14 -0.51
CA GLN A 100 10.37 -17.90 -0.50
C GLN A 100 9.28 -17.90 -1.59
N PHE A 101 9.59 -18.44 -2.77
CA PHE A 101 8.63 -18.54 -3.86
C PHE A 101 7.47 -19.49 -3.52
N LYS A 102 7.78 -20.68 -3.01
CA LYS A 102 6.75 -21.62 -2.55
C LYS A 102 5.90 -21.05 -1.42
N GLN A 103 6.50 -20.26 -0.52
CA GLN A 103 5.77 -19.59 0.54
C GLN A 103 4.81 -18.55 -0.04
N LEU A 104 5.26 -17.71 -0.98
CA LEU A 104 4.43 -16.72 -1.67
C LEU A 104 3.23 -17.40 -2.37
N GLN A 105 3.44 -18.50 -3.09
CA GLN A 105 2.35 -19.24 -3.74
C GLN A 105 1.32 -19.78 -2.74
N ARG A 106 1.76 -20.26 -1.56
CA ARG A 106 0.86 -20.70 -0.49
C ARG A 106 0.03 -19.53 0.07
N GLU A 107 0.67 -18.40 0.36
CA GLU A 107 0.02 -17.21 0.89
C GLU A 107 -1.01 -16.65 -0.09
N VAL A 108 -0.64 -16.49 -1.36
CA VAL A 108 -1.57 -16.05 -2.41
C VAL A 108 -2.75 -17.03 -2.54
N SER A 109 -2.48 -18.34 -2.50
CA SER A 109 -3.53 -19.35 -2.56
C SER A 109 -4.47 -19.30 -1.36
N ALA A 110 -3.95 -19.02 -0.17
CA ALA A 110 -4.75 -18.81 1.03
C ALA A 110 -5.65 -17.58 0.90
N ARG A 111 -5.11 -16.44 0.40
CA ARG A 111 -5.89 -15.23 0.14
C ARG A 111 -6.96 -15.42 -0.92
N LEU A 112 -6.66 -16.13 -2.01
CA LEU A 112 -7.66 -16.46 -3.03
C LEU A 112 -8.84 -17.28 -2.47
N LYS A 113 -8.62 -18.06 -1.43
CA LYS A 113 -9.67 -18.85 -0.75
C LYS A 113 -10.40 -18.09 0.34
N SER A 114 -9.86 -16.96 0.79
CA SER A 114 -10.45 -16.17 1.87
C SER A 114 -11.79 -15.56 1.44
N ARG A 115 -12.82 -15.79 2.24
CA ARG A 115 -14.17 -15.23 2.04
C ARG A 115 -14.44 -14.02 2.95
N LYS A 116 -13.56 -13.77 3.92
CA LYS A 116 -13.66 -12.64 4.83
C LYS A 116 -12.66 -11.57 4.40
N PRO A 117 -13.03 -10.29 4.48
CA PRO A 117 -12.07 -9.20 4.38
C PRO A 117 -10.95 -9.37 5.43
N ASP A 118 -9.77 -8.79 5.18
CA ASP A 118 -8.77 -8.67 6.23
C ASP A 118 -9.35 -7.82 7.38
N GLU A 119 -8.95 -8.14 8.61
CA GLU A 119 -9.35 -7.35 9.77
C GLU A 119 -8.94 -5.89 9.57
N GLU A 120 -9.74 -4.98 10.13
CA GLU A 120 -9.41 -3.57 10.15
C GLU A 120 -7.99 -3.36 10.66
N PHE A 121 -7.35 -2.29 10.19
CA PHE A 121 -6.00 -1.94 10.60
C PHE A 121 -5.97 -1.87 12.13
N ASP A 122 -5.37 -2.86 12.75
CA ASP A 122 -5.24 -2.92 14.21
C ASP A 122 -4.56 -1.64 14.68
N GLY A 123 -5.21 -0.91 15.59
CA GLY A 123 -4.67 0.30 16.21
C GLY A 123 -3.26 0.11 16.77
N ARG A 124 -2.86 -1.13 17.08
CA ARG A 124 -1.49 -1.50 17.51
C ARG A 124 -0.41 -1.08 16.51
N SER A 125 -0.69 -1.12 15.20
CA SER A 125 0.30 -0.64 14.21
C SER A 125 0.45 0.88 14.29
N MET A 126 -0.63 1.62 14.54
CA MET A 126 -0.57 3.08 14.77
C MET A 126 0.07 3.41 16.13
N GLU A 127 -0.23 2.62 17.15
CA GLU A 127 0.42 2.72 18.46
C GLU A 127 1.92 2.43 18.36
N SER A 128 2.32 1.42 17.58
CA SER A 128 3.73 1.11 17.31
C SER A 128 4.46 2.25 16.61
N VAL A 129 3.82 2.90 15.62
CA VAL A 129 4.40 4.07 14.95
C VAL A 129 4.49 5.26 15.91
N ALA A 130 3.47 5.50 16.73
CA ALA A 130 3.48 6.54 17.74
C ALA A 130 4.57 6.28 18.80
N TRP A 131 4.69 5.04 19.27
CA TRP A 131 5.75 4.63 20.19
C TRP A 131 7.15 4.83 19.59
N MET A 132 7.36 4.36 18.33
CA MET A 132 8.65 4.56 17.64
C MET A 132 9.00 6.03 17.48
N ALA A 133 8.04 6.90 17.22
CA ALA A 133 8.26 8.32 17.10
C ALA A 133 8.69 8.96 18.43
N VAL A 134 8.07 8.57 19.55
CA VAL A 134 8.44 9.00 20.91
C VAL A 134 9.81 8.46 21.27
N GLU A 135 10.09 7.20 21.02
CA GLU A 135 11.40 6.57 21.28
C GLU A 135 12.53 7.24 20.49
N LEU A 136 12.30 7.52 19.21
CA LEU A 136 13.26 8.23 18.35
C LEU A 136 13.53 9.65 18.89
N ARG A 137 12.49 10.37 19.30
CA ARG A 137 12.63 11.68 19.95
C ARG A 137 13.52 11.58 21.18
N THR A 138 13.21 10.66 22.08
CA THR A 138 13.95 10.47 23.34
C THR A 138 15.43 10.16 23.08
N ARG A 139 15.73 9.33 22.09
CA ARG A 139 17.12 9.00 21.68
C ARG A 139 17.86 10.19 21.11
N ILE A 140 17.20 10.98 20.24
CA ILE A 140 17.82 12.18 19.66
C ILE A 140 18.12 13.19 20.76
N GLU A 141 17.15 13.54 21.60
CA GLU A 141 17.33 14.48 22.72
C GLU A 141 18.40 13.97 23.70
N GLY A 142 18.42 12.67 24.03
CA GLY A 142 19.43 12.04 24.89
C GLY A 142 20.84 12.12 24.31
N PHE A 143 20.99 11.91 22.99
CA PHE A 143 22.28 11.99 22.33
C PHE A 143 22.91 13.40 22.43
N TYR A 144 22.12 14.46 22.30
CA TYR A 144 22.62 15.81 22.42
C TYR A 144 22.90 16.21 23.86
N ARG A 145 22.11 15.72 24.84
CA ARG A 145 22.35 15.96 26.28
C ARG A 145 23.68 15.38 26.77
N THR A 146 24.12 14.26 26.22
CA THR A 146 25.38 13.61 26.62
C THR A 146 26.61 14.29 26.07
N ARG A 147 26.49 15.29 25.19
CA ARG A 147 27.58 16.01 24.55
C ARG A 147 27.89 17.37 25.16
N ASP A 148 27.32 17.72 26.29
CA ASP A 148 27.48 19.01 26.96
C ASP A 148 27.26 20.21 26.01
N GLU A 149 26.38 20.07 25.03
CA GLU A 149 26.00 21.19 24.18
C GLU A 149 25.11 22.14 24.96
N GLU A 150 25.42 23.44 24.91
CA GLU A 150 24.68 24.51 25.61
C GLU A 150 23.19 24.56 25.25
N SER A 151 22.80 23.94 24.13
CA SER A 151 21.40 23.81 23.72
C SER A 151 21.07 22.40 23.25
N VAL A 152 20.13 21.74 23.91
CA VAL A 152 19.52 20.49 23.45
C VAL A 152 18.45 20.81 22.43
N PRO A 153 18.51 20.30 21.20
CA PRO A 153 17.48 20.57 20.21
C PRO A 153 16.14 19.99 20.64
N SER A 154 15.07 20.77 20.51
CA SER A 154 13.72 20.28 20.72
C SER A 154 13.25 19.47 19.51
N VAL A 155 12.85 18.22 19.74
CA VAL A 155 12.37 17.33 18.68
C VAL A 155 10.84 17.27 18.73
N GLY A 156 10.19 17.89 17.73
CA GLY A 156 8.74 17.85 17.55
C GLY A 156 8.32 16.60 16.78
N VAL A 157 7.29 15.90 17.28
CA VAL A 157 6.64 14.79 16.58
C VAL A 157 5.19 15.17 16.26
N TYR A 158 4.82 15.14 14.99
CA TYR A 158 3.50 15.59 14.54
C TYR A 158 2.73 14.43 13.89
N ARG A 159 1.44 14.30 14.21
CA ARG A 159 0.56 13.35 13.54
C ARG A 159 0.30 13.79 12.09
N GLY A 160 0.23 12.82 11.17
CA GLY A 160 -0.02 13.11 9.76
C GLY A 160 -1.33 13.86 9.50
N GLN A 161 -2.34 13.69 10.35
CA GLN A 161 -3.59 14.45 10.28
C GLN A 161 -3.34 15.94 10.56
N LEU A 162 -2.60 16.28 11.60
CA LEU A 162 -2.26 17.67 11.95
C LEU A 162 -1.46 18.33 10.82
N THR A 163 -0.50 17.61 10.24
CA THR A 163 0.27 18.10 9.07
C THR A 163 -0.65 18.37 7.87
N ALA A 164 -1.64 17.49 7.63
CA ALA A 164 -2.61 17.69 6.56
C ALA A 164 -3.53 18.89 6.79
N GLU A 165 -3.97 19.09 8.01
CA GLU A 165 -4.79 20.26 8.42
C GLU A 165 -3.99 21.55 8.29
N ALA A 166 -2.76 21.60 8.78
CA ALA A 166 -1.86 22.73 8.67
C ALA A 166 -1.55 23.08 7.20
N ARG A 167 -1.35 22.07 6.33
CA ARG A 167 -1.17 22.28 4.88
C ARG A 167 -2.41 22.91 4.24
N LYS A 168 -3.61 22.48 4.60
CA LYS A 168 -4.86 23.07 4.12
C LYS A 168 -5.03 24.51 4.62
N ALA A 169 -4.80 24.73 5.91
CA ALA A 169 -4.94 26.04 6.54
C ALA A 169 -3.93 27.07 5.99
N SER A 170 -2.70 26.65 5.68
CA SER A 170 -1.68 27.51 5.08
C SER A 170 -1.94 27.90 3.62
N GLY A 171 -2.90 27.26 2.95
CA GLY A 171 -3.20 27.50 1.55
C GLY A 171 -2.13 27.00 0.57
N PHE A 172 -1.09 26.30 1.04
CA PHE A 172 -0.05 25.76 0.16
C PHE A 172 -0.61 24.76 -0.86
N GLU A 173 -1.62 23.99 -0.48
CA GLU A 173 -2.23 22.98 -1.36
C GLU A 173 -2.90 23.59 -2.59
N SER A 174 -3.43 24.82 -2.47
CA SER A 174 -4.07 25.54 -3.58
C SER A 174 -3.07 26.27 -4.50
N ARG A 175 -1.87 26.56 -4.00
CA ARG A 175 -0.83 27.29 -4.74
C ARG A 175 0.12 26.41 -5.53
N VAL A 176 0.21 25.13 -5.18
CA VAL A 176 1.06 24.17 -5.88
C VAL A 176 0.22 23.33 -6.80
N ASN A 177 0.32 23.56 -8.11
CA ASN A 177 -0.27 22.68 -9.11
C ASN A 177 0.45 21.34 -9.10
N LEU A 178 -0.09 20.39 -8.34
CA LEU A 178 0.41 19.03 -8.30
C LEU A 178 0.04 18.29 -9.58
N ILE A 179 0.96 17.50 -10.11
CA ILE A 179 0.70 16.66 -11.29
C ILE A 179 -0.43 15.68 -10.95
N GLY A 180 -1.55 15.73 -11.69
CA GLY A 180 -2.71 14.87 -11.47
C GLY A 180 -3.92 15.54 -10.82
N GLY A 181 -3.92 16.88 -10.65
CA GLY A 181 -5.09 17.65 -10.19
C GLY A 181 -5.16 17.83 -8.68
N ARG A 182 -6.35 18.15 -8.16
CA ARG A 182 -6.57 18.37 -6.74
C ARG A 182 -6.47 17.05 -5.97
N GLY A 183 -5.44 16.92 -5.13
CA GLY A 183 -5.26 15.78 -4.23
C GLY A 183 -3.87 15.15 -4.29
N LYS A 184 -3.57 14.29 -3.31
CA LYS A 184 -2.29 13.54 -3.26
C LYS A 184 -2.25 12.50 -4.38
N THR A 185 -1.40 12.68 -5.37
CA THR A 185 -1.08 11.64 -6.33
C THR A 185 0.22 10.96 -5.93
N ARG A 186 0.32 9.64 -6.14
CA ARG A 186 1.57 8.89 -5.89
C ARG A 186 2.69 9.23 -6.89
N PHE A 187 2.37 9.94 -7.95
CA PHE A 187 3.30 10.34 -9.00
C PHE A 187 4.04 11.64 -8.67
N ASP A 188 3.45 12.49 -7.82
CA ASP A 188 4.03 13.78 -7.46
C ASP A 188 4.53 13.72 -6.01
N ARG A 189 5.84 13.79 -5.82
CA ARG A 189 6.47 13.76 -4.50
C ARG A 189 6.62 15.14 -3.85
N ARG A 190 6.25 16.21 -4.55
CA ARG A 190 6.33 17.59 -4.02
C ARG A 190 5.47 17.77 -2.77
N HIS A 191 4.42 16.95 -2.60
CA HIS A 191 3.63 16.95 -1.37
C HIS A 191 4.46 16.58 -0.12
N HIS A 192 5.51 15.77 -0.24
CA HIS A 192 6.42 15.49 0.89
C HIS A 192 7.26 16.70 1.25
N ALA A 193 7.73 17.47 0.25
CA ALA A 193 8.43 18.72 0.50
C ALA A 193 7.51 19.78 1.14
N MET A 194 6.25 19.82 0.73
CA MET A 194 5.24 20.69 1.35
C MET A 194 4.93 20.25 2.79
N ASP A 195 4.80 18.96 3.05
CA ASP A 195 4.61 18.47 4.41
C ASP A 195 5.81 18.81 5.30
N ALA A 196 7.04 18.69 4.79
CA ALA A 196 8.25 19.08 5.51
C ALA A 196 8.31 20.59 5.80
N LEU A 197 7.94 21.42 4.80
CA LEU A 197 7.88 22.88 4.98
C LEU A 197 6.85 23.28 6.03
N VAL A 198 5.65 22.70 5.97
CA VAL A 198 4.59 22.97 6.95
C VAL A 198 5.04 22.55 8.34
N ILE A 199 5.66 21.39 8.51
CA ILE A 199 6.20 20.92 9.79
C ILE A 199 7.27 21.90 10.32
N ALA A 200 8.16 22.37 9.44
CA ALA A 200 9.20 23.33 9.82
C ALA A 200 8.64 24.69 10.30
N LEU A 201 7.46 25.06 9.81
CA LEU A 201 6.76 26.29 10.19
C LEU A 201 5.83 26.13 11.41
N MET A 202 5.58 24.88 11.84
CA MET A 202 4.76 24.63 13.02
C MET A 202 5.54 24.98 14.29
N ASN A 203 5.00 25.91 15.08
CA ASN A 203 5.59 26.26 16.37
C ASN A 203 5.23 25.17 17.40
N PRO A 204 6.18 24.61 18.16
CA PRO A 204 5.91 23.65 19.23
C PRO A 204 4.90 24.10 20.28
N SER A 205 4.67 25.40 20.41
CA SER A 205 3.70 25.99 21.34
C SER A 205 2.24 25.88 20.90
N VAL A 206 1.97 25.36 19.70
CA VAL A 206 0.61 25.26 19.11
C VAL A 206 0.06 23.83 19.13
N SER A 207 0.77 22.90 19.74
CA SER A 207 0.38 21.49 19.85
C SER A 207 -0.35 21.17 21.14
#